data_5f4f6fb27242b13ac206afdcb071db5c
#
_entry.id   5f4f6fb27242b13ac206afdcb071db5c
#
_cell.length_a   1.000
_cell.length_b   1.000
_cell.length_c   1.000
_cell.angle_alpha   90.00
_cell.angle_beta   90.00
_cell.angle_gamma   90.00
#
_symmetry.space_group_name_H-M   'P 1'
#
loop_
_entity.id
_entity.type
_entity.pdbx_description
1 polymer ?
#
loop_
_entity_poly.entity_id
_entity_poly.type
_entity_poly.pdbx_seq_one_letter_code
_entity_poly.pdbx_strand_id
1 'polypeptide(L)'
;MSLDRILIANRSEIAMRVTRTIADRGGKSILPYTAEDLTAPATALADEAYALPAGSGYTDAQAILELAKSTGAQAIHPGYGFLAENVEFAKAVIDAGITWIGPAPEAMEALGDKMSARQVAESAGVDPVPGITDAVTEASVVKEFAARYGYPVALKRTDGGGGRGITVLYSDDEVDTTPALDEFQSATPGTAGGTVTQILEKFITHARHVETQCARDAFGNFAVVSTRDCTLQRRNQKLLEEAPAPFLPADIEHKLVENSRRLFEAVNYVGVGTCEFLYTDEGDLWFLEVNPRLQVEHCVSEEVSGTDLVDIQLRLAEGQRLPQLEPVQGHSIELRITCEDPARALAPTTGTITAVHWPAGHGVRVESGIAVGDEVTPFFDPMLAKLVITGPTRQAAIARALRALRETSIEGLATCLSAHEAALKSPAFTAVVDGHEAAENYTVTTRWIENELLPTLIDEEAQAAAASGAATAPAPRREVIIEVDGRRVKLGVPADLFTATAIAVPVEGPLGTSAPVSSITQPLRAGRGSRAGHNAVQEVSDGCVTAPIQAIVTRIAVEDGQQVEEGELLVVLESMKMENYVRAPHAGVVELVGVATGATVSAGDVLLNLHKEDQ
;
A
#
# COMPACT_ATOMS: atom_id res chain seq x y z
N MET A 1 26.67 -14.92 -17.47
CA MET A 1 27.30 -15.36 -16.19
C MET A 1 26.17 -15.68 -15.23
N SER A 2 26.29 -16.74 -14.45
CA SER A 2 25.30 -17.00 -13.40
C SER A 2 25.45 -15.97 -12.29
N LEU A 3 24.34 -15.43 -11.80
CA LEU A 3 24.28 -14.50 -10.70
C LEU A 3 24.02 -15.28 -9.40
N ASP A 4 25.11 -15.61 -8.69
CA ASP A 4 25.05 -16.51 -7.53
C ASP A 4 24.90 -15.75 -6.19
N ARG A 5 25.22 -14.46 -6.13
CA ARG A 5 25.14 -13.61 -4.94
C ARG A 5 24.42 -12.32 -5.27
N ILE A 6 23.22 -12.15 -4.74
CA ILE A 6 22.33 -11.05 -5.11
C ILE A 6 21.93 -10.28 -3.85
N LEU A 7 22.20 -8.97 -3.83
CA LEU A 7 21.66 -8.07 -2.81
C LEU A 7 20.25 -7.66 -3.20
N ILE A 8 19.32 -7.76 -2.25
CA ILE A 8 17.92 -7.36 -2.40
C ILE A 8 17.75 -6.00 -1.73
N ALA A 9 17.72 -4.91 -2.51
CA ALA A 9 17.57 -3.55 -1.99
C ALA A 9 16.11 -3.24 -1.62
N ASN A 10 15.53 -4.06 -0.75
CA ASN A 10 14.12 -3.97 -0.34
C ASN A 10 13.88 -4.69 1.00
N ARG A 11 12.63 -4.72 1.46
CA ARG A 11 12.19 -5.32 2.74
C ARG A 11 10.89 -6.11 2.59
N SER A 12 10.42 -6.67 3.70
CA SER A 12 9.08 -7.26 3.85
C SER A 12 8.80 -8.37 2.82
N GLU A 13 7.56 -8.47 2.32
CA GLU A 13 7.10 -9.57 1.49
C GLU A 13 7.88 -9.69 0.17
N ILE A 14 8.22 -8.57 -0.48
CA ILE A 14 8.95 -8.60 -1.76
C ILE A 14 10.39 -9.07 -1.57
N ALA A 15 11.04 -8.74 -0.46
CA ALA A 15 12.36 -9.27 -0.16
C ALA A 15 12.30 -10.79 0.02
N MET A 16 11.29 -11.31 0.70
CA MET A 16 11.06 -12.76 0.84
C MET A 16 10.75 -13.41 -0.50
N ARG A 17 9.93 -12.76 -1.35
CA ARG A 17 9.60 -13.24 -2.69
C ARG A 17 10.85 -13.42 -3.56
N VAL A 18 11.70 -12.40 -3.59
CA VAL A 18 12.96 -12.43 -4.36
C VAL A 18 13.93 -13.46 -3.77
N THR A 19 14.06 -13.52 -2.44
CA THR A 19 14.90 -14.51 -1.73
C THR A 19 14.55 -15.93 -2.16
N ARG A 20 13.24 -16.28 -2.24
CA ARG A 20 12.80 -17.61 -2.65
C ARG A 20 13.25 -17.97 -4.06
N THR A 21 13.08 -17.08 -5.04
CA THR A 21 13.55 -17.34 -6.42
C THR A 21 15.07 -17.47 -6.49
N ILE A 22 15.83 -16.65 -5.73
CA ILE A 22 17.28 -16.78 -5.67
C ILE A 22 17.66 -18.16 -5.12
N ALA A 23 17.01 -18.63 -4.05
CA ALA A 23 17.24 -19.93 -3.46
C ALA A 23 16.88 -21.09 -4.42
N ASP A 24 15.75 -21.00 -5.14
CA ASP A 24 15.32 -21.99 -6.13
C ASP A 24 16.33 -22.11 -7.29
N ARG A 25 17.06 -21.04 -7.59
CA ARG A 25 18.18 -21.04 -8.56
C ARG A 25 19.50 -21.51 -7.96
N GLY A 26 19.55 -21.81 -6.65
CA GLY A 26 20.78 -22.22 -5.95
C GLY A 26 21.72 -21.06 -5.63
N GLY A 27 21.27 -19.80 -5.77
CA GLY A 27 21.99 -18.60 -5.41
C GLY A 27 21.90 -18.26 -3.93
N LYS A 28 22.53 -17.16 -3.54
CA LYS A 28 22.53 -16.61 -2.17
C LYS A 28 21.98 -15.20 -2.14
N SER A 29 21.04 -14.96 -1.27
CA SER A 29 20.43 -13.67 -1.00
C SER A 29 21.20 -12.90 0.06
N ILE A 30 21.39 -11.61 -0.16
CA ILE A 30 21.98 -10.65 0.78
C ILE A 30 20.92 -9.58 1.05
N LEU A 31 20.52 -9.41 2.31
CA LEU A 31 19.48 -8.48 2.71
C LEU A 31 20.01 -7.38 3.61
N PRO A 32 19.88 -6.08 3.23
CA PRO A 32 19.99 -4.97 4.17
C PRO A 32 18.76 -4.91 5.07
N TYR A 33 18.93 -4.52 6.33
CA TYR A 33 17.80 -4.25 7.22
C TYR A 33 18.05 -3.03 8.11
N THR A 34 16.96 -2.32 8.45
CA THR A 34 16.96 -1.26 9.45
C THR A 34 16.66 -1.81 10.84
N ALA A 35 16.80 -0.98 11.88
CA ALA A 35 16.56 -1.43 13.26
C ALA A 35 15.14 -1.99 13.46
N GLU A 36 14.16 -1.43 12.74
CA GLU A 36 12.75 -1.83 12.75
C GLU A 36 12.55 -3.25 12.20
N ASP A 37 13.38 -3.65 11.22
CA ASP A 37 13.27 -4.95 10.54
C ASP A 37 14.24 -6.02 11.09
N LEU A 38 14.88 -5.77 12.23
CA LEU A 38 15.84 -6.72 12.83
C LEU A 38 15.23 -8.13 13.03
N THR A 39 13.98 -8.19 13.45
CA THR A 39 13.23 -9.43 13.72
C THR A 39 12.28 -9.83 12.62
N ALA A 40 12.22 -9.04 11.52
CA ALA A 40 11.29 -9.29 10.43
C ALA A 40 11.54 -10.65 9.75
N PRO A 41 10.48 -11.32 9.25
CA PRO A 41 10.60 -12.61 8.57
C PRO A 41 11.60 -12.60 7.41
N ALA A 42 11.72 -11.51 6.67
CA ALA A 42 12.65 -11.36 5.55
C ALA A 42 14.13 -11.45 6.04
N THR A 43 14.45 -10.83 7.16
CA THR A 43 15.78 -10.84 7.76
C THR A 43 16.18 -12.25 8.21
N ALA A 44 15.22 -13.03 8.71
CA ALA A 44 15.44 -14.41 9.11
C ALA A 44 15.51 -15.38 7.91
N LEU A 45 14.87 -15.06 6.79
CA LEU A 45 14.82 -15.92 5.61
C LEU A 45 16.06 -15.79 4.72
N ALA A 46 16.66 -14.61 4.63
CA ALA A 46 17.80 -14.35 3.76
C ALA A 46 19.03 -15.17 4.19
N ASP A 47 19.87 -15.60 3.22
CA ASP A 47 21.12 -16.33 3.51
C ASP A 47 22.09 -15.48 4.33
N GLU A 48 22.13 -14.18 4.04
CA GLU A 48 22.96 -13.21 4.75
C GLU A 48 22.13 -11.92 4.97
N ALA A 49 22.12 -11.41 6.20
CA ALA A 49 21.44 -10.17 6.53
C ALA A 49 22.39 -9.20 7.26
N TYR A 50 22.34 -7.94 6.88
CA TYR A 50 23.24 -6.90 7.39
C TYR A 50 22.48 -5.65 7.80
N ALA A 51 22.78 -5.15 8.99
CA ALA A 51 22.22 -3.90 9.48
C ALA A 51 22.76 -2.72 8.64
N LEU A 52 21.86 -1.86 8.22
CA LEU A 52 22.24 -0.56 7.65
C LEU A 52 22.83 0.34 8.75
N PRO A 53 23.69 1.31 8.40
CA PRO A 53 24.20 2.29 9.36
C PRO A 53 23.05 3.01 10.09
N ALA A 54 23.30 3.39 11.34
CA ALA A 54 22.31 4.13 12.12
C ALA A 54 21.91 5.45 11.41
N GLY A 55 20.61 5.66 11.22
CA GLY A 55 20.05 6.80 10.49
C GLY A 55 19.95 6.60 8.97
N SER A 56 20.46 5.48 8.42
CA SER A 56 20.24 5.10 7.03
C SER A 56 18.95 4.28 6.90
N GLY A 57 18.29 4.39 5.74
CA GLY A 57 17.09 3.62 5.39
C GLY A 57 17.24 2.94 4.02
N TYR A 58 16.17 2.32 3.56
CA TYR A 58 16.14 1.62 2.27
C TYR A 58 16.23 2.56 1.04
N THR A 59 16.17 3.87 1.25
CA THR A 59 16.40 4.90 0.23
C THR A 59 17.82 5.47 0.23
N ASP A 60 18.69 5.01 1.15
CA ASP A 60 20.10 5.40 1.19
C ASP A 60 20.90 4.62 0.14
N ALA A 61 20.97 5.19 -1.06
CA ALA A 61 21.65 4.60 -2.22
C ALA A 61 23.14 4.29 -1.94
N GLN A 62 23.82 5.18 -1.19
CA GLN A 62 25.23 5.00 -0.87
C GLN A 62 25.44 3.83 0.10
N ALA A 63 24.68 3.77 1.19
CA ALA A 63 24.78 2.68 2.16
C ALA A 63 24.49 1.31 1.53
N ILE A 64 23.45 1.23 0.67
CA ILE A 64 23.12 0.00 -0.06
C ILE A 64 24.26 -0.41 -1.01
N LEU A 65 24.83 0.53 -1.78
CA LEU A 65 25.92 0.24 -2.71
C LEU A 65 27.20 -0.18 -2.00
N GLU A 66 27.54 0.46 -0.89
CA GLU A 66 28.71 0.08 -0.06
C GLU A 66 28.54 -1.32 0.54
N LEU A 67 27.33 -1.65 0.99
CA LEU A 67 27.00 -3.00 1.45
C LEU A 67 27.18 -4.02 0.33
N ALA A 68 26.67 -3.74 -0.88
CA ALA A 68 26.82 -4.64 -2.02
C ALA A 68 28.30 -4.90 -2.36
N LYS A 69 29.15 -3.85 -2.35
CA LYS A 69 30.60 -3.97 -2.57
C LYS A 69 31.28 -4.79 -1.47
N SER A 70 30.98 -4.51 -0.21
CA SER A 70 31.64 -5.16 0.94
C SER A 70 31.28 -6.64 1.07
N THR A 71 30.07 -7.02 0.66
CA THR A 71 29.59 -8.41 0.69
C THR A 71 29.93 -9.20 -0.58
N GLY A 72 30.47 -8.54 -1.60
CA GLY A 72 30.77 -9.18 -2.88
C GLY A 72 29.52 -9.58 -3.66
N ALA A 73 28.44 -8.80 -3.55
CA ALA A 73 27.25 -9.00 -4.35
C ALA A 73 27.57 -8.81 -5.84
N GLN A 74 27.11 -9.75 -6.66
CA GLN A 74 27.29 -9.71 -8.12
C GLN A 74 26.20 -8.90 -8.80
N ALA A 75 25.03 -8.83 -8.15
CA ALA A 75 23.89 -8.09 -8.66
C ALA A 75 23.08 -7.46 -7.52
N ILE A 76 22.29 -6.44 -7.88
CA ILE A 76 21.29 -5.83 -7.00
C ILE A 76 19.91 -6.00 -7.63
N HIS A 77 18.97 -6.58 -6.87
CA HIS A 77 17.55 -6.63 -7.18
C HIS A 77 16.82 -5.56 -6.38
N PRO A 78 16.22 -4.55 -7.01
CA PRO A 78 15.61 -3.44 -6.28
C PRO A 78 14.18 -3.75 -5.76
N GLY A 79 13.55 -4.82 -6.24
CA GLY A 79 12.13 -5.07 -5.98
C GLY A 79 11.24 -3.99 -6.61
N TYR A 80 10.39 -3.37 -5.79
CA TYR A 80 9.56 -2.21 -6.14
C TYR A 80 9.58 -1.17 -5.00
N GLY A 81 9.25 0.09 -5.31
CA GLY A 81 9.40 1.21 -4.36
C GLY A 81 10.87 1.52 -4.03
N PHE A 82 11.11 2.33 -3.01
CA PHE A 82 12.45 2.74 -2.58
C PHE A 82 13.36 3.19 -3.74
N LEU A 83 14.40 2.40 -4.04
CA LEU A 83 15.38 2.71 -5.09
C LEU A 83 15.07 2.06 -6.45
N ALA A 84 13.95 1.36 -6.60
CA ALA A 84 13.64 0.59 -7.81
C ALA A 84 13.49 1.46 -9.09
N GLU A 85 13.11 2.72 -8.93
CA GLU A 85 12.96 3.69 -10.02
C GLU A 85 14.01 4.81 -9.97
N ASN A 86 15.04 4.65 -9.11
CA ASN A 86 16.09 5.65 -8.97
C ASN A 86 17.18 5.46 -10.03
N VAL A 87 17.16 6.32 -11.05
CA VAL A 87 18.08 6.28 -12.21
C VAL A 87 19.54 6.43 -11.78
N GLU A 88 19.84 7.37 -10.87
CA GLU A 88 21.19 7.62 -10.40
C GLU A 88 21.75 6.45 -9.59
N PHE A 89 20.90 5.79 -8.82
CA PHE A 89 21.30 4.54 -8.13
C PHE A 89 21.60 3.42 -9.12
N ALA A 90 20.76 3.22 -10.12
CA ALA A 90 21.01 2.22 -11.16
C ALA A 90 22.33 2.48 -11.91
N LYS A 91 22.61 3.74 -12.28
CA LYS A 91 23.91 4.17 -12.86
C LYS A 91 25.06 3.84 -11.91
N ALA A 92 24.97 4.22 -10.64
CA ALA A 92 26.02 3.98 -9.64
C ALA A 92 26.33 2.49 -9.41
N VAL A 93 25.29 1.63 -9.47
CA VAL A 93 25.44 0.17 -9.38
C VAL A 93 26.21 -0.36 -10.58
N ILE A 94 25.83 0.05 -11.80
CA ILE A 94 26.49 -0.35 -13.05
C ILE A 94 27.95 0.13 -13.08
N ASP A 95 28.20 1.39 -12.72
CA ASP A 95 29.54 1.98 -12.67
C ASP A 95 30.44 1.27 -11.65
N ALA A 96 29.86 0.70 -10.59
CA ALA A 96 30.56 -0.12 -9.63
C ALA A 96 30.90 -1.54 -10.14
N GLY A 97 30.50 -1.89 -11.37
CA GLY A 97 30.68 -3.22 -11.95
C GLY A 97 29.74 -4.28 -11.38
N ILE A 98 28.63 -3.87 -10.76
CA ILE A 98 27.59 -4.74 -10.20
C ILE A 98 26.43 -4.78 -11.21
N THR A 99 25.85 -5.95 -11.42
CA THR A 99 24.71 -6.09 -12.32
C THR A 99 23.46 -5.47 -11.70
N TRP A 100 22.85 -4.51 -12.41
CA TRP A 100 21.53 -4.01 -12.07
C TRP A 100 20.45 -4.93 -12.62
N ILE A 101 19.58 -5.47 -11.77
CA ILE A 101 18.45 -6.31 -12.17
C ILE A 101 17.25 -5.41 -12.42
N GLY A 102 17.15 -4.89 -13.63
CA GLY A 102 16.17 -3.92 -14.08
C GLY A 102 16.51 -3.42 -15.48
N PRO A 103 15.72 -2.48 -16.04
CA PRO A 103 16.01 -1.87 -17.32
C PRO A 103 17.25 -0.97 -17.26
N ALA A 104 17.78 -0.62 -18.42
CA ALA A 104 18.87 0.35 -18.52
C ALA A 104 18.45 1.73 -17.97
N PRO A 105 19.37 2.48 -17.34
CA PRO A 105 19.06 3.81 -16.80
C PRO A 105 18.40 4.76 -17.81
N GLU A 106 18.81 4.70 -19.07
CA GLU A 106 18.24 5.53 -20.13
C GLU A 106 16.76 5.20 -20.40
N ALA A 107 16.38 3.92 -20.32
CA ALA A 107 14.99 3.50 -20.44
C ALA A 107 14.17 3.88 -19.20
N MET A 108 14.78 3.81 -18.01
CA MET A 108 14.17 4.29 -16.77
C MET A 108 13.92 5.81 -16.82
N GLU A 109 14.87 6.59 -17.28
CA GLU A 109 14.76 8.05 -17.44
C GLU A 109 13.67 8.42 -18.45
N ALA A 110 13.64 7.73 -19.60
CA ALA A 110 12.66 8.00 -20.66
C ALA A 110 11.22 7.65 -20.27
N LEU A 111 11.01 6.63 -19.43
CA LEU A 111 9.68 6.11 -19.09
C LEU A 111 9.25 6.43 -17.66
N GLY A 112 10.19 6.72 -16.74
CA GLY A 112 9.89 6.99 -15.33
C GLY A 112 9.45 8.45 -15.08
N ASP A 113 9.90 9.40 -15.89
CA ASP A 113 9.40 10.76 -15.85
C ASP A 113 8.12 10.91 -16.67
N LYS A 114 7.07 11.49 -16.08
CA LYS A 114 5.74 11.59 -16.72
C LYS A 114 5.74 12.37 -18.02
N MET A 115 6.59 13.40 -18.11
CA MET A 115 6.70 14.24 -19.32
C MET A 115 7.41 13.48 -20.44
N SER A 116 8.54 12.85 -20.12
CA SER A 116 9.31 12.04 -21.06
C SER A 116 8.51 10.83 -21.53
N ALA A 117 7.85 10.12 -20.63
CA ALA A 117 7.00 8.97 -20.97
C ALA A 117 5.87 9.34 -21.92
N ARG A 118 5.26 10.51 -21.72
CA ARG A 118 4.23 11.04 -22.62
C ARG A 118 4.79 11.32 -24.01
N GLN A 119 5.96 11.96 -24.12
CA GLN A 119 6.62 12.22 -25.41
C GLN A 119 7.01 10.92 -26.13
N VAL A 120 7.49 9.94 -25.37
CA VAL A 120 7.75 8.58 -25.91
C VAL A 120 6.46 7.97 -26.45
N ALA A 121 5.36 8.03 -25.71
CA ALA A 121 4.07 7.49 -26.14
C ALA A 121 3.59 8.16 -27.43
N GLU A 122 3.56 9.49 -27.49
CA GLU A 122 3.15 10.24 -28.68
C GLU A 122 4.03 9.90 -29.89
N SER A 123 5.34 9.81 -29.71
CA SER A 123 6.28 9.44 -30.80
C SER A 123 6.12 8.01 -31.27
N ALA A 124 5.71 7.10 -30.37
CA ALA A 124 5.39 5.70 -30.69
C ALA A 124 3.98 5.49 -31.27
N GLY A 125 3.19 6.56 -31.39
CA GLY A 125 1.79 6.49 -31.85
C GLY A 125 0.87 5.82 -30.85
N VAL A 126 1.14 6.03 -29.56
CA VAL A 126 0.30 5.60 -28.42
C VAL A 126 -0.31 6.84 -27.80
N ASP A 127 -1.63 6.88 -27.70
CA ASP A 127 -2.36 8.06 -27.24
C ASP A 127 -2.31 8.20 -25.71
N PRO A 128 -1.62 9.22 -25.15
CA PRO A 128 -1.68 9.50 -23.73
C PRO A 128 -2.98 10.25 -23.36
N VAL A 129 -3.33 10.25 -22.07
CA VAL A 129 -4.43 11.09 -21.56
C VAL A 129 -4.25 12.53 -22.06
N PRO A 130 -5.27 13.19 -22.65
CA PRO A 130 -5.14 14.58 -23.12
C PRO A 130 -4.58 15.50 -22.03
N GLY A 131 -3.58 16.31 -22.34
CA GLY A 131 -2.93 17.17 -21.34
C GLY A 131 -1.97 18.18 -21.96
N ILE A 132 -1.48 19.09 -21.11
CA ILE A 132 -0.44 20.09 -21.40
C ILE A 132 0.78 19.74 -20.54
N THR A 133 1.91 19.57 -21.20
CA THR A 133 3.19 19.22 -20.57
C THR A 133 4.02 20.46 -20.16
N ASP A 134 3.71 21.61 -20.75
CA ASP A 134 4.31 22.87 -20.31
C ASP A 134 3.78 23.25 -18.92
N ALA A 135 4.62 23.93 -18.15
CA ALA A 135 4.24 24.38 -16.82
C ALA A 135 2.99 25.29 -16.86
N VAL A 136 1.96 24.88 -16.13
CA VAL A 136 0.68 25.61 -16.07
C VAL A 136 0.64 26.44 -14.78
N THR A 137 0.62 27.76 -14.93
CA THR A 137 0.59 28.73 -13.83
C THR A 137 -0.59 29.70 -13.93
N GLU A 138 -1.34 29.67 -15.03
CA GLU A 138 -2.42 30.62 -15.30
C GLU A 138 -3.79 29.93 -15.40
N ALA A 139 -4.78 30.49 -14.70
CA ALA A 139 -6.17 30.04 -14.75
C ALA A 139 -6.76 30.04 -16.17
N SER A 140 -6.36 30.99 -17.01
CA SER A 140 -6.77 31.10 -18.42
C SER A 140 -6.42 29.85 -19.23
N VAL A 141 -5.21 29.28 -19.02
CA VAL A 141 -4.76 28.06 -19.70
C VAL A 141 -5.62 26.85 -19.29
N VAL A 142 -5.93 26.75 -17.99
CA VAL A 142 -6.79 25.68 -17.47
C VAL A 142 -8.18 25.75 -18.07
N LYS A 143 -8.79 26.95 -18.11
CA LYS A 143 -10.13 27.15 -18.68
C LYS A 143 -10.17 26.90 -20.19
N GLU A 144 -9.16 27.33 -20.94
CA GLU A 144 -9.06 27.05 -22.38
C GLU A 144 -8.96 25.54 -22.65
N PHE A 145 -8.15 24.84 -21.86
CA PHE A 145 -8.03 23.39 -21.94
C PHE A 145 -9.37 22.70 -21.60
N ALA A 146 -10.03 23.13 -20.52
CA ALA A 146 -11.33 22.60 -20.11
C ALA A 146 -12.44 22.89 -21.13
N ALA A 147 -12.41 24.04 -21.82
CA ALA A 147 -13.32 24.34 -22.92
C ALA A 147 -13.18 23.36 -24.10
N ARG A 148 -11.97 22.83 -24.32
CA ARG A 148 -11.69 21.86 -25.39
C ARG A 148 -12.02 20.42 -25.02
N TYR A 149 -11.65 19.98 -23.81
CA TYR A 149 -11.72 18.58 -23.39
C TYR A 149 -12.81 18.31 -22.35
N GLY A 150 -13.50 19.35 -21.87
CA GLY A 150 -14.50 19.26 -20.80
C GLY A 150 -13.88 19.18 -19.40
N TYR A 151 -14.68 19.51 -18.38
CA TYR A 151 -14.38 19.19 -16.99
C TYR A 151 -14.70 17.73 -16.65
N PRO A 152 -14.12 17.14 -15.57
CA PRO A 152 -13.08 17.71 -14.73
C PRO A 152 -11.69 17.66 -15.37
N VAL A 153 -10.80 18.52 -14.87
CA VAL A 153 -9.37 18.55 -15.23
C VAL A 153 -8.51 18.40 -13.98
N ALA A 154 -7.28 17.94 -14.13
CA ALA A 154 -6.37 17.73 -13.02
C ALA A 154 -5.08 18.53 -13.20
N LEU A 155 -4.71 19.32 -12.20
CA LEU A 155 -3.37 19.86 -12.04
C LEU A 155 -2.52 18.84 -11.28
N LYS A 156 -1.41 18.42 -11.86
CA LYS A 156 -0.52 17.41 -11.27
C LYS A 156 0.88 17.99 -11.09
N ARG A 157 1.41 17.86 -9.89
CA ARG A 157 2.81 18.24 -9.62
C ARG A 157 3.77 17.24 -10.25
N THR A 158 4.86 17.73 -10.84
CA THR A 158 5.86 16.88 -11.49
C THR A 158 6.72 16.08 -10.50
N ASP A 159 6.84 16.55 -9.25
CA ASP A 159 7.53 15.86 -8.14
C ASP A 159 6.61 14.89 -7.38
N GLY A 160 5.30 14.87 -7.69
CA GLY A 160 4.32 13.98 -7.08
C GLY A 160 4.34 12.58 -7.69
N GLY A 161 4.42 11.55 -6.87
CA GLY A 161 4.30 10.14 -7.27
C GLY A 161 3.16 9.44 -6.54
N GLY A 162 2.59 8.37 -7.13
CA GLY A 162 1.55 7.56 -6.47
C GLY A 162 0.26 8.33 -6.14
N GLY A 163 -0.14 9.27 -7.01
CA GLY A 163 -1.38 10.05 -6.81
C GLY A 163 -1.24 11.27 -5.89
N ARG A 164 -0.06 11.58 -5.38
CA ARG A 164 0.20 12.78 -4.57
C ARG A 164 0.37 14.03 -5.44
N GLY A 165 -0.07 15.18 -4.90
CA GLY A 165 0.05 16.46 -5.61
C GLY A 165 -0.88 16.58 -6.82
N ILE A 166 -2.08 15.97 -6.77
CA ILE A 166 -3.13 16.09 -7.78
C ILE A 166 -4.25 16.96 -7.22
N THR A 167 -4.59 18.03 -7.92
CA THR A 167 -5.76 18.88 -7.65
C THR A 167 -6.75 18.73 -8.79
N VAL A 168 -7.93 18.18 -8.52
CA VAL A 168 -9.00 18.02 -9.52
C VAL A 168 -9.93 19.22 -9.46
N LEU A 169 -10.24 19.80 -10.61
CA LEU A 169 -11.08 20.98 -10.77
C LEU A 169 -12.28 20.63 -11.64
N TYR A 170 -13.48 20.98 -11.17
CA TYR A 170 -14.74 20.60 -11.79
C TYR A 170 -15.46 21.75 -12.50
N SER A 171 -15.01 23.00 -12.31
CA SER A 171 -15.63 24.20 -12.87
C SER A 171 -14.65 25.36 -13.01
N ASP A 172 -15.06 26.37 -13.78
CA ASP A 172 -14.32 27.63 -13.90
C ASP A 172 -14.18 28.36 -12.56
N ASP A 173 -15.19 28.27 -11.69
CA ASP A 173 -15.18 28.91 -10.37
C ASP A 173 -14.11 28.26 -9.46
N GLU A 174 -13.97 26.93 -9.54
CA GLU A 174 -12.91 26.22 -8.81
C GLU A 174 -11.51 26.56 -9.34
N VAL A 175 -11.38 26.78 -10.65
CA VAL A 175 -10.12 27.24 -11.25
C VAL A 175 -9.72 28.61 -10.73
N ASP A 176 -10.69 29.53 -10.56
CA ASP A 176 -10.43 30.90 -10.07
C ASP A 176 -10.08 30.96 -8.58
N THR A 177 -10.47 29.95 -7.81
CA THR A 177 -10.31 29.95 -6.34
C THR A 177 -9.28 28.94 -5.84
N THR A 178 -8.67 28.13 -6.73
CA THR A 178 -7.73 27.10 -6.32
C THR A 178 -6.40 27.66 -5.84
N PRO A 179 -5.96 27.33 -4.62
CA PRO A 179 -4.62 27.70 -4.15
C PRO A 179 -3.48 27.07 -4.97
N ALA A 180 -3.80 25.98 -5.69
CA ALA A 180 -2.81 25.23 -6.46
C ALA A 180 -2.11 26.08 -7.53
N LEU A 181 -2.80 27.04 -8.15
CA LEU A 181 -2.22 27.96 -9.12
C LEU A 181 -1.41 29.07 -8.44
N ASP A 182 -1.82 29.54 -7.26
CA ASP A 182 -1.16 30.62 -6.53
C ASP A 182 0.16 30.17 -5.89
N GLU A 183 0.23 28.95 -5.39
CA GLU A 183 1.43 28.35 -4.80
C GLU A 183 2.61 28.31 -5.81
N PHE A 184 2.33 28.16 -7.10
CA PHE A 184 3.36 28.10 -8.15
C PHE A 184 3.71 29.46 -8.74
N GLN A 185 2.83 30.45 -8.66
CA GLN A 185 3.16 31.85 -9.01
C GLN A 185 4.13 32.49 -8.00
N SER A 186 4.10 32.03 -6.74
CA SER A 186 4.93 32.55 -5.65
C SER A 186 6.27 31.84 -5.47
N ALA A 187 6.52 30.71 -6.14
CA ALA A 187 7.76 29.95 -6.04
C ALA A 187 8.93 30.70 -6.68
N THR A 188 9.76 31.33 -5.85
CA THR A 188 10.97 32.03 -6.29
C THR A 188 11.98 31.05 -6.90
N PRO A 189 12.48 31.25 -8.12
CA PRO A 189 13.53 30.43 -8.69
C PRO A 189 14.80 30.54 -7.85
N GLY A 190 15.26 29.46 -7.21
CA GLY A 190 16.58 29.45 -6.58
C GLY A 190 16.77 28.74 -5.26
N THR A 191 15.76 28.02 -4.71
CA THR A 191 15.98 27.12 -3.58
C THR A 191 16.41 25.73 -4.08
N ALA A 192 17.45 25.18 -3.47
CA ALA A 192 18.11 23.94 -3.85
C ALA A 192 17.14 22.74 -3.87
N GLY A 193 16.76 22.32 -5.06
CA GLY A 193 15.84 21.21 -5.35
C GLY A 193 15.08 21.59 -6.61
N GLY A 194 15.17 20.81 -7.69
CA GLY A 194 14.69 21.13 -9.03
C GLY A 194 13.36 21.88 -9.07
N THR A 195 13.14 22.64 -10.12
CA THR A 195 11.93 23.45 -10.29
C THR A 195 10.71 22.52 -10.35
N VAL A 196 9.94 22.48 -9.27
CA VAL A 196 8.66 21.79 -9.27
C VAL A 196 7.71 22.55 -10.20
N THR A 197 7.14 21.86 -11.16
CA THR A 197 6.16 22.41 -12.09
C THR A 197 4.83 21.67 -11.97
N GLN A 198 3.76 22.27 -12.49
CA GLN A 198 2.46 21.60 -12.61
C GLN A 198 2.16 21.38 -14.08
N ILE A 199 1.63 20.21 -14.37
CA ILE A 199 1.06 19.84 -15.66
C ILE A 199 -0.47 19.77 -15.55
N LEU A 200 -1.16 19.96 -16.65
CA LEU A 200 -2.61 19.90 -16.75
C LEU A 200 -3.02 18.69 -17.57
N GLU A 201 -3.93 17.88 -17.05
CA GLU A 201 -4.50 16.75 -17.79
C GLU A 201 -6.02 16.68 -17.66
N LYS A 202 -6.67 16.05 -18.63
CA LYS A 202 -8.05 15.63 -18.51
C LYS A 202 -8.16 14.63 -17.37
N PHE A 203 -9.08 14.86 -16.42
CA PHE A 203 -9.35 13.89 -15.37
C PHE A 203 -10.46 12.95 -15.81
N ILE A 204 -10.10 11.68 -15.98
CA ILE A 204 -11.05 10.65 -16.41
C ILE A 204 -11.73 10.08 -15.18
N THR A 205 -13.04 10.33 -15.04
CA THR A 205 -13.82 9.91 -13.85
C THR A 205 -14.40 8.51 -13.98
N HIS A 206 -14.76 8.11 -15.19
CA HIS A 206 -15.36 6.82 -15.50
C HIS A 206 -14.40 6.02 -16.38
N ALA A 207 -13.50 5.30 -15.75
CA ALA A 207 -12.56 4.44 -16.44
C ALA A 207 -12.19 3.25 -15.57
N ARG A 208 -11.81 2.18 -16.25
CA ARG A 208 -11.08 1.06 -15.67
C ARG A 208 -9.58 1.31 -15.79
N HIS A 209 -8.83 0.88 -14.79
CA HIS A 209 -7.38 0.84 -14.84
C HIS A 209 -6.96 -0.55 -15.33
N VAL A 210 -6.56 -0.63 -16.58
CA VAL A 210 -6.10 -1.88 -17.20
C VAL A 210 -4.63 -1.77 -17.55
N GLU A 211 -3.90 -2.87 -17.44
CA GLU A 211 -2.46 -2.86 -17.64
C GLU A 211 -1.94 -4.15 -18.26
N THR A 212 -0.72 -4.11 -18.79
CA THR A 212 -0.05 -5.25 -19.36
C THR A 212 1.23 -5.57 -18.59
N GLN A 213 1.41 -6.83 -18.20
CA GLN A 213 2.68 -7.33 -17.70
C GLN A 213 3.58 -7.67 -18.87
N CYS A 214 4.62 -6.88 -19.07
CA CYS A 214 5.52 -7.00 -20.19
C CYS A 214 6.87 -7.58 -19.81
N ALA A 215 7.50 -8.26 -20.76
CA ALA A 215 8.90 -8.68 -20.70
C ALA A 215 9.55 -8.54 -22.08
N ARG A 216 10.81 -8.06 -22.14
CA ARG A 216 11.59 -7.94 -23.37
C ARG A 216 13.05 -8.25 -23.11
N ASP A 217 13.67 -9.05 -23.99
CA ASP A 217 15.09 -9.38 -23.93
C ASP A 217 15.96 -8.45 -24.80
N ALA A 218 17.27 -8.56 -24.64
CA ALA A 218 18.26 -7.80 -25.41
C ALA A 218 18.31 -8.18 -26.89
N PHE A 219 17.61 -9.24 -27.31
CA PHE A 219 17.54 -9.71 -28.69
C PHE A 219 16.29 -9.20 -29.41
N GLY A 220 15.45 -8.41 -28.72
CA GLY A 220 14.22 -7.84 -29.27
C GLY A 220 12.98 -8.73 -29.15
N ASN A 221 13.08 -9.90 -28.49
CA ASN A 221 11.88 -10.69 -28.21
C ASN A 221 11.04 -9.98 -27.13
N PHE A 222 9.78 -9.72 -27.43
CA PHE A 222 8.82 -9.07 -26.57
C PHE A 222 7.61 -9.98 -26.32
N ALA A 223 7.11 -9.99 -25.11
CA ALA A 223 5.87 -10.68 -24.77
C ALA A 223 5.08 -9.90 -23.71
N VAL A 224 3.76 -9.99 -23.81
CA VAL A 224 2.83 -9.67 -22.73
C VAL A 224 2.51 -10.98 -22.01
N VAL A 225 2.86 -11.06 -20.73
CA VAL A 225 2.66 -12.24 -19.87
C VAL A 225 1.17 -12.41 -19.55
N SER A 226 0.51 -11.33 -19.20
CA SER A 226 -0.94 -11.23 -19.03
C SER A 226 -1.37 -9.76 -19.06
N THR A 227 -2.67 -9.54 -19.20
CA THR A 227 -3.32 -8.29 -18.82
C THR A 227 -3.71 -8.35 -17.34
N ARG A 228 -3.88 -7.18 -16.72
CA ARG A 228 -4.45 -7.05 -15.36
C ARG A 228 -5.51 -5.96 -15.34
N ASP A 229 -6.48 -6.12 -14.47
CA ASP A 229 -7.39 -5.06 -14.05
C ASP A 229 -7.04 -4.62 -12.63
N CYS A 230 -6.76 -3.34 -12.47
CA CYS A 230 -6.36 -2.71 -11.21
C CYS A 230 -7.33 -1.56 -10.85
N THR A 231 -8.57 -1.68 -11.26
CA THR A 231 -9.58 -0.63 -11.13
C THR A 231 -9.96 -0.37 -9.67
N LEU A 232 -9.95 -1.41 -8.82
CA LEU A 232 -10.31 -1.24 -7.42
C LEU A 232 -9.16 -0.61 -6.64
N GLN A 233 -9.22 0.70 -6.51
CA GLN A 233 -8.20 1.51 -5.85
C GLN A 233 -8.83 2.61 -4.99
N ARG A 234 -8.08 3.11 -4.02
CA ARG A 234 -8.43 4.27 -3.20
C ARG A 234 -7.31 5.29 -3.26
N ARG A 235 -7.62 6.53 -3.59
CA ARG A 235 -6.61 7.61 -3.75
C ARG A 235 -5.44 7.18 -4.64
N ASN A 236 -5.75 6.53 -5.76
CA ASN A 236 -4.81 5.94 -6.71
C ASN A 236 -3.89 4.83 -6.14
N GLN A 237 -4.19 4.29 -4.97
CA GLN A 237 -3.54 3.09 -4.45
C GLN A 237 -4.43 1.88 -4.70
N LYS A 238 -3.90 0.91 -5.44
CA LYS A 238 -4.58 -0.34 -5.77
C LYS A 238 -4.84 -1.14 -4.49
N LEU A 239 -6.02 -1.74 -4.36
CA LEU A 239 -6.44 -2.58 -3.24
C LEU A 239 -6.72 -4.02 -3.66
N LEU A 240 -7.29 -4.19 -4.86
CA LEU A 240 -7.61 -5.49 -5.44
C LEU A 240 -7.25 -5.45 -6.92
N GLU A 241 -6.53 -6.47 -7.36
CA GLU A 241 -6.11 -6.64 -8.75
C GLU A 241 -6.49 -8.04 -9.25
N GLU A 242 -6.79 -8.14 -10.53
CA GLU A 242 -7.13 -9.44 -11.15
C GLU A 242 -6.45 -9.63 -12.51
N ALA A 243 -6.13 -10.87 -12.84
CA ALA A 243 -5.57 -11.29 -14.14
C ALA A 243 -6.26 -12.57 -14.66
N PRO A 244 -6.49 -12.63 -15.99
CA PRO A 244 -6.41 -11.53 -16.95
C PRO A 244 -7.49 -10.48 -16.66
N ALA A 245 -7.35 -9.26 -17.21
CA ALA A 245 -8.38 -8.23 -17.09
C ALA A 245 -9.71 -8.74 -17.65
N PRO A 246 -10.79 -8.78 -16.84
CA PRO A 246 -12.05 -9.36 -17.28
C PRO A 246 -12.79 -8.46 -18.26
N PHE A 247 -13.64 -9.04 -19.09
CA PHE A 247 -14.59 -8.33 -19.97
C PHE A 247 -13.94 -7.29 -20.90
N LEU A 248 -12.67 -7.47 -21.28
CA LEU A 248 -12.07 -6.62 -22.30
C LEU A 248 -12.53 -7.07 -23.70
N PRO A 249 -12.97 -6.13 -24.56
CA PRO A 249 -13.17 -6.43 -25.97
C PRO A 249 -11.84 -6.85 -26.63
N ALA A 250 -11.91 -7.80 -27.57
CA ALA A 250 -10.72 -8.35 -28.21
C ALA A 250 -9.86 -7.32 -28.96
N ASP A 251 -10.48 -6.26 -29.50
CA ASP A 251 -9.77 -5.16 -30.15
C ASP A 251 -9.04 -4.27 -29.14
N ILE A 252 -9.58 -4.09 -27.94
CA ILE A 252 -8.93 -3.36 -26.84
C ILE A 252 -7.74 -4.18 -26.31
N GLU A 253 -7.93 -5.49 -26.11
CA GLU A 253 -6.82 -6.36 -25.69
C GLU A 253 -5.67 -6.33 -26.73
N HIS A 254 -5.99 -6.39 -28.01
CA HIS A 254 -4.99 -6.25 -29.08
C HIS A 254 -4.29 -4.88 -29.05
N LYS A 255 -5.03 -3.78 -28.84
CA LYS A 255 -4.46 -2.44 -28.71
C LYS A 255 -3.53 -2.34 -27.50
N LEU A 256 -3.90 -2.92 -26.34
CA LEU A 256 -3.05 -2.97 -25.15
C LEU A 256 -1.71 -3.62 -25.45
N VAL A 257 -1.73 -4.81 -26.06
CA VAL A 257 -0.51 -5.55 -26.43
C VAL A 257 0.36 -4.76 -27.43
N GLU A 258 -0.25 -4.22 -28.45
CA GLU A 258 0.47 -3.49 -29.51
C GLU A 258 1.06 -2.16 -29.00
N ASN A 259 0.30 -1.40 -28.21
CA ASN A 259 0.78 -0.16 -27.60
C ASN A 259 1.95 -0.43 -26.65
N SER A 260 1.85 -1.45 -25.82
CA SER A 260 2.92 -1.85 -24.90
C SER A 260 4.19 -2.26 -25.65
N ARG A 261 4.04 -3.00 -26.76
CA ARG A 261 5.17 -3.37 -27.60
C ARG A 261 5.87 -2.14 -28.18
N ARG A 262 5.12 -1.19 -28.72
CA ARG A 262 5.66 0.06 -29.29
C ARG A 262 6.41 0.89 -28.25
N LEU A 263 5.87 1.02 -27.02
CA LEU A 263 6.51 1.73 -25.92
C LEU A 263 7.86 1.09 -25.55
N PHE A 264 7.91 -0.24 -25.42
CA PHE A 264 9.13 -0.96 -25.06
C PHE A 264 10.18 -0.90 -26.20
N GLU A 265 9.75 -0.98 -27.46
CA GLU A 265 10.63 -0.86 -28.62
C GLU A 265 11.21 0.56 -28.76
N ALA A 266 10.41 1.60 -28.50
CA ALA A 266 10.83 3.00 -28.65
C ALA A 266 12.04 3.35 -27.78
N VAL A 267 12.18 2.74 -26.59
CA VAL A 267 13.29 3.00 -25.65
C VAL A 267 14.28 1.83 -25.56
N ASN A 268 14.19 0.83 -26.44
CA ASN A 268 14.99 -0.39 -26.35
C ASN A 268 14.96 -1.04 -24.96
N TYR A 269 13.77 -1.06 -24.34
CA TYR A 269 13.59 -1.63 -23.02
C TYR A 269 14.07 -3.08 -22.95
N VAL A 270 14.84 -3.43 -21.92
CA VAL A 270 15.23 -4.81 -21.61
C VAL A 270 14.91 -5.06 -20.14
N GLY A 271 14.08 -6.04 -19.86
CA GLY A 271 13.63 -6.34 -18.51
C GLY A 271 12.16 -6.68 -18.45
N VAL A 272 11.65 -6.72 -17.23
CA VAL A 272 10.22 -6.84 -16.90
C VAL A 272 9.70 -5.46 -16.54
N GLY A 273 8.52 -5.08 -17.03
CA GLY A 273 7.86 -3.81 -16.73
C GLY A 273 6.36 -3.89 -17.00
N THR A 274 5.67 -2.83 -16.67
CA THR A 274 4.20 -2.75 -16.82
C THR A 274 3.82 -1.48 -17.53
N CYS A 275 2.95 -1.58 -18.55
CA CYS A 275 2.30 -0.43 -19.18
C CYS A 275 0.89 -0.30 -18.65
N GLU A 276 0.56 0.86 -18.10
CA GLU A 276 -0.73 1.18 -17.50
C GLU A 276 -1.58 2.05 -18.42
N PHE A 277 -2.89 1.75 -18.48
CA PHE A 277 -3.84 2.44 -19.33
C PHE A 277 -5.16 2.69 -18.60
N LEU A 278 -5.87 3.74 -19.02
CA LEU A 278 -7.25 3.97 -18.66
C LEU A 278 -8.15 3.54 -19.83
N TYR A 279 -9.08 2.65 -19.56
CA TYR A 279 -10.10 2.19 -20.51
C TYR A 279 -11.45 2.77 -20.11
N THR A 280 -12.04 3.62 -20.97
CA THR A 280 -13.26 4.37 -20.69
C THR A 280 -14.52 3.63 -21.15
N ASP A 281 -15.67 4.05 -20.65
CA ASP A 281 -16.99 3.52 -21.07
C ASP A 281 -17.30 3.83 -22.54
N GLU A 282 -16.68 4.87 -23.10
CA GLU A 282 -16.79 5.24 -24.52
C GLU A 282 -15.94 4.34 -25.43
N GLY A 283 -15.11 3.48 -24.85
CA GLY A 283 -14.22 2.57 -25.57
C GLY A 283 -12.85 3.15 -25.91
N ASP A 284 -12.51 4.30 -25.33
CA ASP A 284 -11.19 4.90 -25.47
C ASP A 284 -10.17 4.21 -24.58
N LEU A 285 -8.94 4.08 -25.10
CA LEU A 285 -7.80 3.53 -24.38
C LEU A 285 -6.69 4.58 -24.31
N TRP A 286 -6.45 5.12 -23.13
CA TRP A 286 -5.46 6.16 -22.88
C TRP A 286 -4.26 5.63 -22.13
N PHE A 287 -3.06 5.87 -22.65
CA PHE A 287 -1.81 5.56 -21.96
C PHE A 287 -1.68 6.44 -20.69
N LEU A 288 -1.33 5.81 -19.58
CA LEU A 288 -1.15 6.49 -18.29
C LEU A 288 0.34 6.60 -17.94
N GLU A 289 1.02 5.46 -17.79
CA GLU A 289 2.45 5.42 -17.46
C GLU A 289 3.07 4.04 -17.74
N VAL A 290 4.40 3.98 -17.69
CA VAL A 290 5.14 2.72 -17.62
C VAL A 290 5.84 2.64 -16.27
N ASN A 291 5.69 1.50 -15.60
CA ASN A 291 6.47 1.21 -14.41
C ASN A 291 7.69 0.36 -14.81
N PRO A 292 8.92 0.95 -14.82
CA PRO A 292 10.12 0.27 -15.33
C PRO A 292 10.73 -0.68 -14.27
N ARG A 293 9.92 -1.50 -13.66
CA ARG A 293 10.24 -2.43 -12.57
C ARG A 293 9.20 -3.53 -12.44
N LEU A 294 9.44 -4.44 -11.50
CA LEU A 294 8.42 -5.38 -11.05
C LEU A 294 7.28 -4.63 -10.35
N GLN A 295 6.04 -5.05 -10.56
CA GLN A 295 4.85 -4.51 -9.90
C GLN A 295 4.51 -5.28 -8.62
N VAL A 296 3.76 -4.66 -7.70
CA VAL A 296 3.25 -5.31 -6.49
C VAL A 296 2.40 -6.53 -6.88
N GLU A 297 1.50 -6.33 -7.82
CA GLU A 297 0.50 -7.27 -8.35
C GLU A 297 1.04 -8.26 -9.39
N HIS A 298 2.37 -8.39 -9.53
CA HIS A 298 2.97 -9.35 -10.45
C HIS A 298 2.51 -10.79 -10.20
N CYS A 299 2.15 -11.09 -8.96
CA CYS A 299 1.78 -12.45 -8.56
C CYS A 299 0.56 -12.99 -9.29
N VAL A 300 -0.47 -12.15 -9.60
CA VAL A 300 -1.63 -12.63 -10.37
C VAL A 300 -1.25 -13.02 -11.80
N SER A 301 -0.29 -12.30 -12.40
CA SER A 301 0.26 -12.65 -13.73
C SER A 301 1.04 -13.94 -13.69
N GLU A 302 1.81 -14.19 -12.63
CA GLU A 302 2.54 -15.45 -12.43
C GLU A 302 1.58 -16.64 -12.32
N GLU A 303 0.52 -16.48 -11.51
CA GLU A 303 -0.45 -17.55 -11.28
C GLU A 303 -1.19 -17.99 -12.55
N VAL A 304 -1.56 -17.05 -13.42
CA VAL A 304 -2.30 -17.37 -14.65
C VAL A 304 -1.40 -17.81 -15.81
N SER A 305 -0.11 -17.45 -15.78
CA SER A 305 0.85 -17.82 -16.84
C SER A 305 1.75 -18.99 -16.46
N GLY A 306 1.79 -19.37 -15.18
CA GLY A 306 2.73 -20.37 -14.68
C GLY A 306 4.20 -19.93 -14.74
N THR A 307 4.45 -18.62 -14.78
CA THR A 307 5.78 -18.02 -14.99
C THR A 307 6.27 -17.30 -13.75
N ASP A 308 7.50 -17.56 -13.31
CA ASP A 308 8.18 -16.77 -12.27
C ASP A 308 8.79 -15.50 -12.89
N LEU A 309 8.19 -14.33 -12.64
CA LEU A 309 8.65 -13.06 -13.21
C LEU A 309 9.99 -12.59 -12.60
N VAL A 310 10.29 -12.96 -11.36
CA VAL A 310 11.59 -12.69 -10.75
C VAL A 310 12.67 -13.55 -11.41
N ASP A 311 12.38 -14.82 -11.73
CA ASP A 311 13.30 -15.66 -12.50
C ASP A 311 13.54 -15.08 -13.91
N ILE A 312 12.48 -14.57 -14.57
CA ILE A 312 12.65 -13.85 -15.85
C ILE A 312 13.59 -12.65 -15.67
N GLN A 313 13.42 -11.82 -14.64
CA GLN A 313 14.29 -10.68 -14.41
C GLN A 313 15.76 -11.11 -14.25
N LEU A 314 16.02 -12.18 -13.49
CA LEU A 314 17.37 -12.72 -13.29
C LEU A 314 17.96 -13.25 -14.61
N ARG A 315 17.20 -14.01 -15.40
CA ARG A 315 17.62 -14.50 -16.72
C ARG A 315 17.95 -13.38 -17.69
N LEU A 316 17.12 -12.34 -17.73
CA LEU A 316 17.35 -11.20 -18.62
C LEU A 316 18.61 -10.41 -18.19
N ALA A 317 18.83 -10.25 -16.87
CA ALA A 317 20.03 -9.63 -16.32
C ALA A 317 21.32 -10.45 -16.61
N GLU A 318 21.21 -11.78 -16.73
CA GLU A 318 22.28 -12.68 -17.19
C GLU A 318 22.52 -12.62 -18.70
N GLY A 319 21.72 -11.87 -19.45
CA GLY A 319 21.78 -11.76 -20.92
C GLY A 319 21.15 -12.94 -21.67
N GLN A 320 20.27 -13.69 -21.02
CA GLN A 320 19.54 -14.79 -21.64
C GLN A 320 18.36 -14.28 -22.49
N ARG A 321 17.88 -15.14 -23.38
CA ARG A 321 16.66 -14.88 -24.14
C ARG A 321 15.43 -15.06 -23.27
N LEU A 322 14.38 -14.30 -23.58
CA LEU A 322 13.06 -14.51 -23.02
C LEU A 322 12.59 -15.94 -23.32
N PRO A 323 12.17 -16.73 -22.31
CA PRO A 323 11.62 -18.05 -22.56
C PRO A 323 10.30 -17.96 -23.32
N GLN A 324 9.92 -19.05 -23.96
CA GLN A 324 8.57 -19.17 -24.49
C GLN A 324 7.59 -19.16 -23.32
N LEU A 325 6.59 -18.28 -23.38
CA LEU A 325 5.53 -18.20 -22.39
C LEU A 325 4.36 -19.09 -22.80
N GLU A 326 3.75 -19.73 -21.79
CA GLU A 326 2.53 -20.51 -22.00
C GLU A 326 1.31 -19.57 -22.07
N PRO A 327 0.24 -19.96 -22.75
CA PRO A 327 -1.01 -19.21 -22.77
C PRO A 327 -1.59 -19.06 -21.36
N VAL A 328 -2.16 -17.90 -21.08
CA VAL A 328 -2.86 -17.60 -19.83
C VAL A 328 -3.98 -18.62 -19.57
N GLN A 329 -4.04 -19.14 -18.34
CA GLN A 329 -5.04 -20.13 -17.90
C GLN A 329 -5.69 -19.73 -16.59
N GLY A 330 -7.02 -19.88 -16.54
CA GLY A 330 -7.79 -19.58 -15.34
C GLY A 330 -7.89 -18.07 -15.05
N HIS A 331 -8.05 -17.74 -13.77
CA HIS A 331 -8.18 -16.38 -13.30
C HIS A 331 -7.59 -16.25 -11.91
N SER A 332 -6.86 -15.19 -11.64
CA SER A 332 -6.24 -14.92 -10.35
C SER A 332 -6.62 -13.54 -9.84
N ILE A 333 -6.83 -13.43 -8.53
CA ILE A 333 -7.18 -12.20 -7.83
C ILE A 333 -6.17 -12.01 -6.70
N GLU A 334 -5.56 -10.85 -6.63
CA GLU A 334 -4.73 -10.41 -5.51
C GLU A 334 -5.55 -9.48 -4.62
N LEU A 335 -5.48 -9.71 -3.31
CA LEU A 335 -6.03 -8.84 -2.29
C LEU A 335 -4.86 -8.28 -1.48
N ARG A 336 -4.63 -6.99 -1.55
CA ARG A 336 -3.63 -6.32 -0.70
C ARG A 336 -4.18 -6.23 0.72
N ILE A 337 -3.60 -6.96 1.64
CA ILE A 337 -3.98 -6.88 3.05
C ILE A 337 -3.19 -5.75 3.68
N THR A 338 -3.89 -4.67 3.99
CA THR A 338 -3.31 -3.44 4.57
C THR A 338 -3.79 -3.23 6.00
N CYS A 339 -2.98 -2.52 6.79
CA CYS A 339 -3.34 -2.05 8.13
C CYS A 339 -4.15 -0.75 8.04
N GLU A 340 -5.31 -0.82 7.42
CA GLU A 340 -6.24 0.30 7.22
C GLU A 340 -7.63 -0.08 7.74
N ASP A 341 -8.30 0.87 8.38
CA ASP A 341 -9.59 0.67 9.05
C ASP A 341 -10.76 1.09 8.15
N PRO A 342 -11.57 0.15 7.64
CA PRO A 342 -12.74 0.46 6.81
C PRO A 342 -13.78 1.32 7.53
N ALA A 343 -13.96 1.16 8.84
CA ALA A 343 -14.86 1.97 9.66
C ALA A 343 -14.46 3.44 9.69
N ARG A 344 -13.19 3.72 9.43
CA ARG A 344 -12.62 5.06 9.40
C ARG A 344 -12.17 5.46 7.99
N ALA A 345 -12.94 5.06 6.98
CA ALA A 345 -12.68 5.31 5.58
C ALA A 345 -11.27 4.85 5.14
N LEU A 346 -10.84 3.66 5.56
CA LEU A 346 -9.51 3.11 5.31
C LEU A 346 -8.38 4.03 5.82
N ALA A 347 -8.55 4.62 7.01
CA ALA A 347 -7.46 5.33 7.66
C ALA A 347 -6.38 4.34 8.12
N PRO A 348 -5.09 4.68 7.98
CA PRO A 348 -4.01 3.82 8.46
C PRO A 348 -4.08 3.56 9.96
N THR A 349 -3.72 2.36 10.35
CA THR A 349 -3.62 1.93 11.75
C THR A 349 -2.22 1.40 12.06
N THR A 350 -1.81 1.52 13.30
CA THR A 350 -0.55 1.01 13.83
C THR A 350 -0.82 0.10 15.02
N GLY A 351 0.13 -0.74 15.37
CA GLY A 351 -0.01 -1.63 16.52
C GLY A 351 0.94 -2.82 16.46
N THR A 352 0.90 -3.65 17.49
CA THR A 352 1.66 -4.90 17.55
C THR A 352 0.78 -6.06 17.10
N ILE A 353 1.25 -6.85 16.15
CA ILE A 353 0.55 -8.04 15.67
C ILE A 353 0.57 -9.11 16.77
N THR A 354 -0.60 -9.42 17.32
CA THR A 354 -0.73 -10.37 18.44
C THR A 354 -1.08 -11.78 17.99
N ALA A 355 -1.76 -11.93 16.85
CA ALA A 355 -2.02 -13.20 16.20
C ALA A 355 -2.17 -13.03 14.70
N VAL A 356 -1.76 -14.04 13.93
CA VAL A 356 -1.95 -14.14 12.48
C VAL A 356 -2.40 -15.54 12.13
N HIS A 357 -3.46 -15.65 11.36
CA HIS A 357 -3.86 -16.91 10.73
C HIS A 357 -4.03 -16.68 9.23
N TRP A 358 -3.25 -17.39 8.43
CA TRP A 358 -3.31 -17.33 6.97
C TRP A 358 -4.16 -18.47 6.41
N PRO A 359 -4.90 -18.23 5.32
CA PRO A 359 -5.68 -19.25 4.65
C PRO A 359 -4.76 -20.23 3.93
N ALA A 360 -5.29 -21.42 3.64
CA ALA A 360 -4.55 -22.45 2.92
C ALA A 360 -5.43 -23.18 1.89
N GLY A 361 -4.82 -24.10 1.16
CA GLY A 361 -5.51 -24.96 0.19
C GLY A 361 -5.20 -24.61 -1.26
N HIS A 362 -5.79 -25.39 -2.17
CA HIS A 362 -5.55 -25.28 -3.59
C HIS A 362 -5.92 -23.90 -4.14
N GLY A 363 -5.00 -23.25 -4.89
CA GLY A 363 -5.19 -21.93 -5.48
C GLY A 363 -5.19 -20.80 -4.44
N VAL A 364 -4.52 -20.98 -3.31
CA VAL A 364 -4.28 -19.95 -2.30
C VAL A 364 -2.77 -19.78 -2.14
N ARG A 365 -2.27 -18.59 -2.44
CA ARG A 365 -0.88 -18.17 -2.25
C ARG A 365 -0.86 -16.97 -1.32
N VAL A 366 0.04 -16.96 -0.36
CA VAL A 366 0.23 -15.88 0.60
C VAL A 366 1.65 -15.34 0.47
N GLU A 367 1.78 -14.05 0.12
CA GLU A 367 3.03 -13.32 0.21
C GLU A 367 2.94 -12.36 1.40
N SER A 368 3.60 -12.69 2.49
CA SER A 368 3.50 -11.96 3.76
C SER A 368 4.86 -11.54 4.25
N GLY A 369 4.98 -10.31 4.74
CA GLY A 369 6.18 -9.78 5.36
C GLY A 369 6.09 -9.65 6.88
N ILE A 370 5.04 -10.18 7.51
CA ILE A 370 4.76 -10.00 8.94
C ILE A 370 4.76 -11.32 9.71
N ALA A 371 5.05 -11.23 11.00
CA ALA A 371 4.94 -12.29 11.99
C ALA A 371 4.29 -11.80 13.29
N VAL A 372 3.88 -12.75 14.14
CA VAL A 372 3.40 -12.44 15.49
C VAL A 372 4.53 -11.80 16.31
N GLY A 373 4.25 -10.65 16.91
CA GLY A 373 5.20 -9.83 17.66
C GLY A 373 5.77 -8.65 16.90
N ASP A 374 5.54 -8.56 15.58
CA ASP A 374 5.99 -7.42 14.79
C ASP A 374 5.21 -6.16 15.17
N GLU A 375 5.91 -5.03 15.21
CA GLU A 375 5.34 -3.71 15.43
C GLU A 375 5.14 -3.02 14.08
N VAL A 376 3.88 -2.72 13.74
CA VAL A 376 3.52 -1.95 12.56
C VAL A 376 3.59 -0.47 12.88
N THR A 377 4.52 0.22 12.21
CA THR A 377 4.85 1.62 12.43
C THR A 377 4.39 2.49 11.25
N PRO A 378 4.27 3.82 11.40
CA PRO A 378 3.87 4.71 10.31
C PRO A 378 4.98 5.00 9.29
N PHE A 379 6.19 4.45 9.47
CA PHE A 379 7.36 4.77 8.63
C PHE A 379 7.35 4.11 7.25
N PHE A 380 6.57 3.04 7.08
CA PHE A 380 6.49 2.28 5.83
C PHE A 380 5.07 2.34 5.25
N ASP A 381 4.86 1.73 4.08
CA ASP A 381 3.52 1.60 3.53
C ASP A 381 2.65 0.64 4.38
N PRO A 382 1.30 0.75 4.27
CA PRO A 382 0.39 -0.02 5.12
C PRO A 382 0.29 -1.50 4.77
N MET A 383 0.95 -1.99 3.73
CA MET A 383 0.77 -3.35 3.23
C MET A 383 1.44 -4.39 4.14
N LEU A 384 0.65 -5.30 4.66
CA LEU A 384 1.08 -6.40 5.53
C LEU A 384 1.35 -7.69 4.75
N ALA A 385 0.51 -7.95 3.75
CA ALA A 385 0.59 -9.17 2.92
C ALA A 385 -0.23 -9.01 1.64
N LYS A 386 -0.07 -9.99 0.74
CA LYS A 386 -0.92 -10.19 -0.44
C LYS A 386 -1.52 -11.59 -0.36
N LEU A 387 -2.85 -11.68 -0.50
CA LEU A 387 -3.54 -12.94 -0.73
C LEU A 387 -3.81 -13.08 -2.22
N VAL A 388 -3.17 -14.05 -2.85
CA VAL A 388 -3.31 -14.31 -4.29
C VAL A 388 -4.11 -15.58 -4.49
N ILE A 389 -5.26 -15.45 -5.12
CA ILE A 389 -6.28 -16.49 -5.16
C ILE A 389 -6.59 -16.86 -6.62
N THR A 390 -6.30 -18.09 -6.98
CA THR A 390 -6.43 -18.59 -8.36
C THR A 390 -7.54 -19.60 -8.51
N GLY A 391 -8.34 -19.45 -9.54
CA GLY A 391 -9.44 -20.36 -9.91
C GLY A 391 -9.43 -20.71 -11.39
N PRO A 392 -10.12 -21.78 -11.81
CA PRO A 392 -10.27 -22.11 -13.23
C PRO A 392 -11.13 -21.10 -14.00
N THR A 393 -11.92 -20.31 -13.31
CA THR A 393 -12.74 -19.22 -13.83
C THR A 393 -12.74 -18.07 -12.84
N ARG A 394 -13.11 -16.85 -13.28
CA ARG A 394 -13.25 -15.68 -12.43
C ARG A 394 -14.17 -15.93 -11.24
N GLN A 395 -15.36 -16.50 -11.49
CA GLN A 395 -16.33 -16.80 -10.42
C GLN A 395 -15.77 -17.80 -9.40
N ALA A 396 -14.99 -18.79 -9.86
CA ALA A 396 -14.34 -19.74 -8.96
C ALA A 396 -13.23 -19.05 -8.13
N ALA A 397 -12.49 -18.10 -8.69
CA ALA A 397 -11.52 -17.30 -7.97
C ALA A 397 -12.20 -16.40 -6.91
N ILE A 398 -13.29 -15.72 -7.25
CA ILE A 398 -14.09 -14.90 -6.31
C ILE A 398 -14.63 -15.76 -5.15
N ALA A 399 -15.25 -16.90 -5.44
CA ALA A 399 -15.78 -17.80 -4.41
C ALA A 399 -14.67 -18.30 -3.47
N ARG A 400 -13.50 -18.61 -4.03
CA ARG A 400 -12.32 -19.03 -3.27
C ARG A 400 -11.73 -17.88 -2.44
N ALA A 401 -11.70 -16.65 -2.97
CA ALA A 401 -11.25 -15.47 -2.27
C ALA A 401 -12.13 -15.18 -1.04
N LEU A 402 -13.45 -15.26 -1.18
CA LEU A 402 -14.39 -15.14 -0.06
C LEU A 402 -14.18 -16.23 1.00
N ARG A 403 -13.83 -17.47 0.61
CA ARG A 403 -13.46 -18.52 1.56
C ARG A 403 -12.15 -18.18 2.27
N ALA A 404 -11.13 -17.78 1.51
CA ALA A 404 -9.82 -17.45 2.05
C ALA A 404 -9.89 -16.27 3.04
N LEU A 405 -10.68 -15.22 2.75
CA LEU A 405 -10.91 -14.12 3.67
C LEU A 405 -11.52 -14.57 5.01
N ARG A 406 -12.49 -15.50 4.98
CA ARG A 406 -13.07 -16.04 6.23
C ARG A 406 -12.09 -16.85 7.07
N GLU A 407 -11.07 -17.44 6.44
CA GLU A 407 -9.99 -18.17 7.12
C GLU A 407 -8.86 -17.24 7.59
N THR A 408 -8.83 -15.99 7.11
CA THR A 408 -7.78 -15.02 7.45
C THR A 408 -8.15 -14.26 8.72
N SER A 409 -7.24 -14.17 9.67
CA SER A 409 -7.34 -13.25 10.80
C SER A 409 -6.00 -12.64 11.15
N ILE A 410 -6.01 -11.35 11.47
CA ILE A 410 -4.86 -10.59 11.96
C ILE A 410 -5.35 -9.81 13.18
N GLU A 411 -4.71 -10.00 14.32
CA GLU A 411 -5.10 -9.35 15.58
C GLU A 411 -4.02 -8.36 16.03
N GLY A 412 -4.43 -7.31 16.73
CA GLY A 412 -3.57 -6.27 17.28
C GLY A 412 -3.70 -4.92 16.59
N LEU A 413 -4.27 -4.90 15.38
CA LEU A 413 -4.56 -3.67 14.63
C LEU A 413 -5.75 -3.90 13.68
N ALA A 414 -6.36 -2.83 13.17
CA ALA A 414 -7.41 -2.93 12.15
C ALA A 414 -6.81 -3.21 10.77
N THR A 415 -7.55 -3.94 9.94
CA THR A 415 -7.15 -4.31 8.57
C THR A 415 -8.29 -4.11 7.57
N CYS A 416 -7.97 -4.06 6.30
CA CYS A 416 -8.94 -3.85 5.20
C CYS A 416 -9.76 -5.11 4.83
N LEU A 417 -9.70 -6.20 5.60
CA LEU A 417 -10.34 -7.49 5.25
C LEU A 417 -11.84 -7.36 4.95
N SER A 418 -12.60 -6.58 5.74
CA SER A 418 -14.04 -6.39 5.51
C SER A 418 -14.34 -5.62 4.22
N ALA A 419 -13.47 -4.68 3.83
CA ALA A 419 -13.61 -3.97 2.56
C ALA A 419 -13.43 -4.91 1.36
N HIS A 420 -12.46 -5.84 1.42
CA HIS A 420 -12.31 -6.87 0.39
C HIS A 420 -13.51 -7.81 0.31
N GLU A 421 -14.04 -8.23 1.46
CA GLU A 421 -15.22 -9.09 1.48
C GLU A 421 -16.44 -8.41 0.86
N ALA A 422 -16.66 -7.13 1.16
CA ALA A 422 -17.74 -6.33 0.59
C ALA A 422 -17.55 -6.13 -0.92
N ALA A 423 -16.34 -5.80 -1.38
CA ALA A 423 -16.05 -5.67 -2.81
C ALA A 423 -16.33 -6.96 -3.58
N LEU A 424 -15.84 -8.10 -3.07
CA LEU A 424 -16.04 -9.42 -3.70
C LEU A 424 -17.49 -9.91 -3.69
N LYS A 425 -18.35 -9.34 -2.87
CA LYS A 425 -19.80 -9.62 -2.83
C LYS A 425 -20.61 -8.66 -3.69
N SER A 426 -20.05 -7.52 -4.07
CA SER A 426 -20.77 -6.50 -4.83
C SER A 426 -21.13 -6.98 -6.24
N PRO A 427 -22.39 -6.81 -6.69
CA PRO A 427 -22.77 -7.05 -8.08
C PRO A 427 -21.95 -6.23 -9.08
N ALA A 428 -21.57 -5.00 -8.73
CA ALA A 428 -20.72 -4.14 -9.56
C ALA A 428 -19.37 -4.78 -9.90
N PHE A 429 -18.76 -5.49 -8.94
CA PHE A 429 -17.50 -6.19 -9.15
C PHE A 429 -17.70 -7.60 -9.70
N THR A 430 -18.64 -8.38 -9.14
CA THR A 430 -18.86 -9.75 -9.60
C THR A 430 -19.42 -9.84 -11.01
N ALA A 431 -20.03 -8.75 -11.49
CA ALA A 431 -20.77 -8.67 -12.74
C ALA A 431 -21.97 -9.65 -12.82
N VAL A 432 -22.46 -10.12 -11.66
CA VAL A 432 -23.56 -11.08 -11.58
C VAL A 432 -24.82 -10.39 -11.08
N VAL A 433 -25.84 -10.38 -11.92
CA VAL A 433 -27.19 -9.91 -11.61
C VAL A 433 -28.18 -11.04 -11.91
N ASP A 434 -29.08 -11.34 -10.98
CA ASP A 434 -30.06 -12.43 -11.09
C ASP A 434 -29.45 -13.80 -11.48
N GLY A 435 -28.20 -14.05 -11.02
CA GLY A 435 -27.47 -15.28 -11.29
C GLY A 435 -26.80 -15.36 -12.67
N HIS A 436 -26.82 -14.29 -13.45
CA HIS A 436 -26.18 -14.19 -14.76
C HIS A 436 -24.98 -13.24 -14.73
N GLU A 437 -23.81 -13.74 -15.13
CA GLU A 437 -22.60 -12.94 -15.32
C GLU A 437 -22.63 -12.30 -16.71
N ALA A 438 -22.45 -10.97 -16.77
CA ALA A 438 -22.43 -10.24 -18.03
C ALA A 438 -21.51 -9.00 -17.93
N ALA A 439 -20.84 -8.67 -19.03
CA ALA A 439 -19.89 -7.55 -19.09
C ALA A 439 -20.54 -6.21 -18.72
N GLU A 440 -21.78 -5.98 -19.13
CA GLU A 440 -22.56 -4.78 -18.83
C GLU A 440 -22.87 -4.58 -17.34
N ASN A 441 -22.74 -5.64 -16.54
CA ASN A 441 -22.92 -5.59 -15.09
C ASN A 441 -21.61 -5.26 -14.34
N TYR A 442 -20.45 -5.27 -15.02
CA TYR A 442 -19.17 -4.89 -14.45
C TYR A 442 -19.04 -3.37 -14.50
N THR A 443 -19.43 -2.71 -13.42
CA THR A 443 -19.59 -1.25 -13.37
C THR A 443 -18.60 -0.54 -12.46
N VAL A 444 -17.58 -1.25 -11.96
CA VAL A 444 -16.53 -0.65 -11.14
C VAL A 444 -15.68 0.32 -11.95
N THR A 445 -15.33 1.44 -11.33
CA THR A 445 -14.44 2.46 -11.87
C THR A 445 -13.31 2.75 -10.88
N THR A 446 -12.29 3.48 -11.30
CA THR A 446 -11.18 3.88 -10.43
C THR A 446 -11.60 4.69 -9.19
N ARG A 447 -12.85 5.17 -9.16
CA ARG A 447 -13.45 5.93 -8.04
C ARG A 447 -14.52 5.16 -7.28
N TRP A 448 -14.81 3.93 -7.70
CA TRP A 448 -15.92 3.15 -7.16
C TRP A 448 -15.81 2.89 -5.66
N ILE A 449 -14.60 2.56 -5.17
CA ILE A 449 -14.37 2.33 -3.74
C ILE A 449 -14.71 3.57 -2.92
N GLU A 450 -14.26 4.75 -3.35
CA GLU A 450 -14.49 6.00 -2.63
C GLU A 450 -15.95 6.47 -2.69
N ASN A 451 -16.58 6.30 -3.86
CA ASN A 451 -17.90 6.87 -4.12
C ASN A 451 -19.05 5.94 -3.68
N GLU A 452 -18.85 4.63 -3.70
CA GLU A 452 -19.92 3.66 -3.50
C GLU A 452 -19.63 2.67 -2.35
N LEU A 453 -18.45 2.04 -2.34
CA LEU A 453 -18.16 0.98 -1.36
C LEU A 453 -17.96 1.53 0.05
N LEU A 454 -17.10 2.52 0.23
CA LEU A 454 -16.77 3.05 1.56
C LEU A 454 -17.96 3.69 2.27
N PRO A 455 -18.80 4.51 1.62
CA PRO A 455 -20.02 5.03 2.26
C PRO A 455 -20.92 3.92 2.81
N THR A 456 -21.13 2.84 2.03
CA THR A 456 -21.94 1.70 2.46
C THR A 456 -21.35 0.99 3.68
N LEU A 457 -20.02 0.76 3.69
CA LEU A 457 -19.34 0.12 4.83
C LEU A 457 -19.42 0.95 6.12
N ILE A 458 -19.21 2.26 6.01
CA ILE A 458 -19.30 3.18 7.16
C ILE A 458 -20.72 3.18 7.73
N ASP A 459 -21.75 3.20 6.88
CA ASP A 459 -23.15 3.17 7.29
C ASP A 459 -23.52 1.83 7.95
N GLU A 460 -23.07 0.69 7.41
CA GLU A 460 -23.31 -0.62 7.99
C GLU A 460 -22.67 -0.77 9.37
N GLU A 461 -21.43 -0.32 9.56
CA GLU A 461 -20.76 -0.35 10.85
C GLU A 461 -21.39 0.61 11.87
N ALA A 462 -21.79 1.81 11.43
CA ALA A 462 -22.53 2.74 12.29
C ALA A 462 -23.87 2.14 12.77
N GLN A 463 -24.59 1.45 11.87
CA GLN A 463 -25.82 0.74 12.19
C GLN A 463 -25.57 -0.45 13.13
N ALA A 464 -24.51 -1.23 12.90
CA ALA A 464 -24.13 -2.35 13.77
C ALA A 464 -23.75 -1.86 15.18
N ALA A 465 -23.01 -0.76 15.28
CA ALA A 465 -22.66 -0.12 16.54
C ALA A 465 -23.91 0.41 17.28
N ALA A 466 -24.84 1.03 16.57
CA ALA A 466 -26.11 1.51 17.14
C ALA A 466 -27.03 0.35 17.60
N ALA A 467 -27.07 -0.75 16.82
CA ALA A 467 -27.85 -1.94 17.14
C ALA A 467 -27.27 -2.72 18.33
N SER A 468 -25.95 -2.74 18.49
CA SER A 468 -25.27 -3.40 19.62
C SER A 468 -25.43 -2.65 20.95
N GLY A 469 -26.03 -1.45 20.94
CA GLY A 469 -26.36 -0.64 22.11
C GLY A 469 -25.30 -0.70 23.19
N ALA A 470 -24.31 0.17 23.15
CA ALA A 470 -23.24 0.30 24.14
C ALA A 470 -22.69 -1.08 24.59
N ALA A 471 -22.05 -1.81 23.70
CA ALA A 471 -21.27 -2.96 24.11
C ALA A 471 -20.17 -2.47 25.04
N THR A 472 -20.35 -2.69 26.32
CA THR A 472 -19.27 -2.64 27.29
C THR A 472 -18.10 -3.42 26.69
N ALA A 473 -16.90 -2.85 26.79
CA ALA A 473 -15.65 -3.49 26.37
C ALA A 473 -15.69 -4.98 26.71
N PRO A 474 -15.28 -5.88 25.81
CA PRO A 474 -15.39 -7.33 26.02
C PRO A 474 -14.82 -7.65 27.40
N ALA A 475 -15.63 -8.29 28.23
CA ALA A 475 -15.24 -8.63 29.60
C ALA A 475 -13.89 -9.37 29.52
N PRO A 476 -12.92 -9.02 30.37
CA PRO A 476 -11.61 -9.65 30.36
C PRO A 476 -11.79 -11.18 30.45
N ARG A 477 -11.24 -11.91 29.52
CA ARG A 477 -11.32 -13.38 29.50
C ARG A 477 -10.20 -13.96 30.35
N ARG A 478 -10.54 -14.98 31.13
CA ARG A 478 -9.57 -15.76 31.90
C ARG A 478 -9.38 -17.12 31.21
N GLU A 479 -8.14 -17.48 30.94
CA GLU A 479 -7.84 -18.81 30.44
C GLU A 479 -7.94 -19.84 31.57
N VAL A 480 -8.74 -20.88 31.36
CA VAL A 480 -8.89 -22.03 32.26
C VAL A 480 -8.52 -23.28 31.48
N ILE A 481 -7.67 -24.11 32.05
CA ILE A 481 -7.36 -25.43 31.48
C ILE A 481 -8.33 -26.43 32.09
N ILE A 482 -9.15 -27.05 31.25
CA ILE A 482 -10.05 -28.14 31.64
C ILE A 482 -9.58 -29.45 31.01
N GLU A 483 -9.91 -30.58 31.63
CA GLU A 483 -9.69 -31.90 31.07
C GLU A 483 -11.04 -32.44 30.59
N VAL A 484 -11.09 -32.79 29.30
CA VAL A 484 -12.26 -33.42 28.67
C VAL A 484 -11.77 -34.74 28.05
N ASP A 485 -12.29 -35.84 28.50
CA ASP A 485 -11.93 -37.20 28.06
C ASP A 485 -10.41 -37.47 28.05
N GLY A 486 -9.73 -37.04 29.12
CA GLY A 486 -8.28 -37.19 29.28
C GLY A 486 -7.41 -36.26 28.45
N ARG A 487 -8.00 -35.25 27.76
CA ARG A 487 -7.30 -34.24 27.01
C ARG A 487 -7.41 -32.86 27.68
N ARG A 488 -6.30 -32.17 27.83
CA ARG A 488 -6.27 -30.80 28.34
C ARG A 488 -6.70 -29.84 27.25
N VAL A 489 -7.78 -29.07 27.51
CA VAL A 489 -8.31 -28.04 26.61
C VAL A 489 -8.21 -26.69 27.31
N LYS A 490 -7.66 -25.69 26.63
CA LYS A 490 -7.68 -24.29 27.06
C LYS A 490 -9.03 -23.69 26.70
N LEU A 491 -9.72 -23.13 27.67
CA LEU A 491 -10.98 -22.41 27.49
C LEU A 491 -10.81 -20.96 27.93
N GLY A 492 -11.08 -20.01 27.05
CA GLY A 492 -11.21 -18.60 27.41
C GLY A 492 -12.64 -18.35 27.92
N VAL A 493 -12.79 -18.12 29.23
CA VAL A 493 -14.11 -17.85 29.84
C VAL A 493 -14.13 -16.39 30.33
N PRO A 494 -15.30 -15.69 30.29
CA PRO A 494 -15.43 -14.37 30.88
C PRO A 494 -14.97 -14.37 32.32
N ALA A 495 -14.18 -13.35 32.72
CA ALA A 495 -13.59 -13.32 34.05
C ALA A 495 -14.62 -13.24 35.19
N ASP A 496 -15.81 -12.72 34.92
CA ASP A 496 -16.96 -12.60 35.80
C ASP A 496 -17.68 -13.95 36.08
N LEU A 497 -17.47 -14.95 35.22
CA LEU A 497 -18.05 -16.30 35.42
C LEU A 497 -17.55 -16.97 36.70
N PHE A 498 -16.44 -16.50 37.26
CA PHE A 498 -15.84 -17.05 38.50
C PHE A 498 -16.00 -16.12 39.71
N THR A 499 -16.78 -15.05 39.61
CA THR A 499 -17.10 -14.16 40.75
C THR A 499 -18.35 -14.57 41.51
N ALA A 500 -19.02 -15.65 41.11
CA ALA A 500 -20.17 -16.17 41.82
C ALA A 500 -19.73 -16.96 43.07
N THR A 501 -19.88 -16.35 44.22
CA THR A 501 -20.16 -16.91 45.53
C THR A 501 -19.67 -18.33 45.84
N ALA A 502 -18.64 -18.43 46.67
CA ALA A 502 -18.34 -19.67 47.38
C ALA A 502 -19.57 -20.13 48.18
N ILE A 503 -20.40 -20.99 47.61
CA ILE A 503 -21.39 -21.72 48.40
C ILE A 503 -20.58 -22.75 49.18
N ALA A 504 -20.38 -22.51 50.46
CA ALA A 504 -19.86 -23.48 51.38
C ALA A 504 -20.91 -24.62 51.49
N VAL A 505 -20.65 -25.75 50.86
CA VAL A 505 -21.41 -26.99 51.10
C VAL A 505 -20.80 -27.59 52.35
N PRO A 506 -21.56 -27.80 53.44
CA PRO A 506 -21.08 -28.52 54.60
C PRO A 506 -20.92 -30.00 54.20
N VAL A 507 -19.70 -30.51 54.23
CA VAL A 507 -19.44 -31.94 54.16
C VAL A 507 -19.43 -32.46 55.58
N GLU A 508 -20.50 -33.11 56.03
CA GLU A 508 -20.50 -33.97 57.20
C GLU A 508 -19.84 -35.29 56.87
N GLY A 509 -18.70 -35.58 57.48
CA GLY A 509 -18.04 -36.86 57.45
C GLY A 509 -17.13 -37.03 58.65
N PRO A 510 -17.00 -38.24 59.26
CA PRO A 510 -16.50 -38.41 60.61
C PRO A 510 -14.99 -38.38 60.74
N LEU A 511 -14.58 -37.63 61.75
CA LEU A 511 -13.34 -37.66 62.55
C LEU A 511 -12.12 -38.43 62.06
N GLY A 512 -11.02 -37.72 61.81
CA GLY A 512 -9.69 -38.29 61.68
C GLY A 512 -8.61 -37.23 61.40
N THR A 513 -8.03 -36.71 62.50
CA THR A 513 -6.72 -36.05 62.64
C THR A 513 -6.27 -34.97 61.71
N SER A 514 -6.19 -33.80 62.28
CA SER A 514 -5.64 -32.53 61.80
C SER A 514 -4.14 -32.57 61.48
N ALA A 515 -3.75 -32.05 60.31
CA ALA A 515 -2.50 -31.35 60.14
C ALA A 515 -2.77 -30.09 59.28
N PRO A 516 -2.25 -28.92 59.61
CA PRO A 516 -2.46 -27.70 58.88
C PRO A 516 -1.59 -27.70 57.63
N VAL A 517 -2.21 -27.62 56.45
CA VAL A 517 -1.51 -27.32 55.22
C VAL A 517 -1.27 -25.81 55.17
N SER A 518 -0.03 -25.45 55.42
CA SER A 518 0.46 -24.07 55.27
C SER A 518 0.36 -23.64 53.81
N SER A 519 -0.43 -22.67 53.53
CA SER A 519 -0.48 -21.96 52.26
C SER A 519 0.85 -21.25 52.05
N ILE A 520 1.65 -21.72 51.11
CA ILE A 520 2.81 -21.00 50.60
C ILE A 520 2.34 -20.07 49.51
N THR A 521 1.99 -18.86 49.90
CA THR A 521 1.93 -17.72 49.00
C THR A 521 3.22 -16.92 49.19
N GLN A 522 4.23 -17.18 48.38
CA GLN A 522 5.30 -16.22 48.17
C GLN A 522 5.09 -15.54 46.83
N PRO A 523 4.95 -14.22 46.81
CA PRO A 523 5.00 -13.49 45.54
C PRO A 523 6.45 -13.37 45.08
N LEU A 524 6.72 -13.86 43.88
CA LEU A 524 7.96 -13.55 43.19
C LEU A 524 8.07 -12.04 43.00
N ARG A 525 9.05 -11.44 43.64
CA ARG A 525 9.45 -10.06 43.42
C ARG A 525 9.96 -9.89 42.00
N ALA A 526 9.15 -9.27 41.16
CA ALA A 526 9.62 -8.68 39.92
C ALA A 526 10.46 -7.44 40.26
N GLY A 527 11.68 -7.40 39.71
CA GLY A 527 12.60 -6.28 39.86
C GLY A 527 11.98 -5.00 39.29
N ARG A 528 12.13 -3.92 40.02
CA ARG A 528 11.81 -2.56 39.62
C ARG A 528 12.65 -2.16 38.40
N GLY A 529 12.02 -2.04 37.25
CA GLY A 529 12.42 -1.17 36.18
C GLY A 529 11.31 -0.14 36.02
N SER A 530 11.50 1.03 36.59
CA SER A 530 10.56 2.14 36.49
C SER A 530 10.62 2.73 35.09
N ARG A 531 9.52 2.66 34.37
CA ARG A 531 9.10 3.72 33.45
C ARG A 531 7.61 3.92 33.62
N ALA A 532 7.30 5.00 34.28
CA ALA A 532 5.94 5.54 34.40
C ALA A 532 5.54 6.03 33.00
N GLY A 533 4.69 5.28 32.31
CA GLY A 533 3.88 5.80 31.24
C GLY A 533 2.65 6.43 31.90
N HIS A 534 2.59 7.74 31.94
CA HIS A 534 1.39 8.48 32.29
C HIS A 534 0.43 8.38 31.09
N ASN A 535 -0.53 7.47 31.15
CA ASN A 535 -1.81 7.69 30.48
C ASN A 535 -2.67 8.57 31.42
N ALA A 536 -2.33 9.85 31.46
CA ALA A 536 -3.30 10.86 31.83
C ALA A 536 -4.13 11.10 30.57
N VAL A 537 -5.39 10.69 30.60
CA VAL A 537 -6.41 11.29 29.73
C VAL A 537 -6.40 12.77 30.11
N GLN A 538 -5.65 13.57 29.34
CA GLN A 538 -5.77 15.02 29.41
C GLN A 538 -7.16 15.31 28.85
N GLU A 539 -8.01 15.90 29.66
CA GLU A 539 -9.21 16.59 29.19
C GLU A 539 -8.74 17.57 28.12
N VAL A 540 -9.10 17.28 26.85
CA VAL A 540 -8.80 18.15 25.73
C VAL A 540 -9.52 19.47 26.01
N SER A 541 -8.76 20.53 26.30
CA SER A 541 -9.32 21.86 26.44
C SER A 541 -9.96 22.30 25.13
N ASP A 542 -11.11 22.94 25.20
CA ASP A 542 -11.79 23.57 24.06
C ASP A 542 -10.78 24.46 23.33
N GLY A 543 -10.41 24.08 22.09
CA GLY A 543 -9.45 24.81 21.25
C GLY A 543 -8.17 24.06 20.86
N CYS A 544 -7.91 22.84 21.35
CA CYS A 544 -6.76 22.05 20.89
C CYS A 544 -7.04 21.33 19.57
N VAL A 545 -6.15 21.49 18.60
CA VAL A 545 -6.13 20.69 17.37
C VAL A 545 -5.15 19.53 17.56
N THR A 546 -5.64 18.30 17.48
CA THR A 546 -4.86 17.09 17.74
C THR A 546 -4.61 16.29 16.48
N ALA A 547 -3.54 15.48 16.49
CA ALA A 547 -3.27 14.52 15.42
C ALA A 547 -4.38 13.44 15.40
N PRO A 548 -5.04 13.23 14.25
CA PRO A 548 -6.09 12.22 14.13
C PRO A 548 -5.54 10.78 14.11
N ILE A 549 -4.27 10.63 13.75
CA ILE A 549 -3.57 9.36 13.60
C ILE A 549 -2.10 9.50 14.01
N GLN A 550 -1.43 8.40 14.23
CA GLN A 550 0.04 8.39 14.33
C GLN A 550 0.66 8.69 12.96
N ALA A 551 1.55 9.69 12.89
CA ALA A 551 2.07 10.20 11.64
C ALA A 551 3.39 10.97 11.82
N ILE A 552 3.99 11.35 10.69
CA ILE A 552 5.11 12.29 10.64
C ILE A 552 4.57 13.64 10.16
N VAL A 553 4.95 14.72 10.81
CA VAL A 553 4.61 16.08 10.38
C VAL A 553 5.44 16.43 9.14
N THR A 554 4.81 16.52 7.98
CA THR A 554 5.51 16.86 6.73
C THR A 554 5.51 18.35 6.45
N ARG A 555 4.44 19.05 6.85
CA ARG A 555 4.31 20.48 6.65
C ARG A 555 3.44 21.10 7.73
N ILE A 556 3.87 22.23 8.26
CA ILE A 556 3.05 23.16 9.05
C ILE A 556 2.69 24.30 8.09
N ALA A 557 1.38 24.46 7.84
CA ALA A 557 0.86 25.38 6.83
C ALA A 557 0.52 26.77 7.41
N VAL A 558 0.67 26.96 8.71
CA VAL A 558 0.32 28.19 9.45
C VAL A 558 1.46 28.64 10.33
N GLU A 559 1.46 29.93 10.67
CA GLU A 559 2.41 30.55 11.57
C GLU A 559 1.76 30.85 12.93
N ASP A 560 2.58 30.99 13.98
CA ASP A 560 2.14 31.41 15.30
C ASP A 560 1.53 32.83 15.26
N GLY A 561 0.32 32.97 15.82
CA GLY A 561 -0.45 34.22 15.77
C GLY A 561 -1.23 34.43 14.45
N GLN A 562 -1.19 33.51 13.50
CA GLN A 562 -1.98 33.61 12.27
C GLN A 562 -3.46 33.43 12.55
N GLN A 563 -4.29 34.27 11.95
CA GLN A 563 -5.73 34.14 11.93
C GLN A 563 -6.14 33.19 10.81
N VAL A 564 -6.98 32.18 11.13
CA VAL A 564 -7.44 31.16 10.18
C VAL A 564 -8.97 31.07 10.19
N GLU A 565 -9.54 30.69 9.05
CA GLU A 565 -10.98 30.41 8.89
C GLU A 565 -11.27 28.93 9.14
N GLU A 566 -12.56 28.60 9.41
CA GLU A 566 -13.00 27.21 9.49
C GLU A 566 -12.71 26.46 8.18
N GLY A 567 -12.07 25.28 8.28
CA GLY A 567 -11.69 24.46 7.14
C GLY A 567 -10.32 24.82 6.54
N GLU A 568 -9.65 25.87 6.97
CA GLU A 568 -8.30 26.22 6.53
C GLU A 568 -7.28 25.16 6.92
N LEU A 569 -6.27 24.91 6.05
CA LEU A 569 -5.25 23.89 6.28
C LEU A 569 -4.26 24.35 7.35
N LEU A 570 -4.10 23.55 8.41
CA LEU A 570 -3.19 23.84 9.51
C LEU A 570 -1.88 23.04 9.43
N VAL A 571 -2.00 21.72 9.33
CA VAL A 571 -0.86 20.81 9.35
C VAL A 571 -1.08 19.69 8.33
N VAL A 572 -0.02 19.29 7.62
CA VAL A 572 -0.01 18.08 6.80
C VAL A 572 0.77 17.01 7.55
N LEU A 573 0.10 15.90 7.78
CA LEU A 573 0.66 14.72 8.43
C LEU A 573 0.82 13.62 7.39
N GLU A 574 1.97 12.95 7.36
CA GLU A 574 2.17 11.75 6.54
C GLU A 574 2.18 10.50 7.42
N SER A 575 1.33 9.56 7.09
CA SER A 575 1.34 8.23 7.67
C SER A 575 1.30 7.20 6.55
N MET A 576 2.25 6.28 6.55
CA MET A 576 2.29 5.18 5.57
C MET A 576 2.20 5.67 4.11
N LYS A 577 2.95 6.73 3.77
CA LYS A 577 2.97 7.40 2.46
C LYS A 577 1.64 8.06 2.05
N MET A 578 0.70 8.24 2.98
CA MET A 578 -0.54 8.98 2.75
C MET A 578 -0.52 10.30 3.49
N GLU A 579 -0.85 11.38 2.77
CA GLU A 579 -1.02 12.70 3.38
C GLU A 579 -2.40 12.82 4.03
N ASN A 580 -2.42 13.33 5.27
CA ASN A 580 -3.60 13.64 6.03
C ASN A 580 -3.59 15.13 6.35
N TYR A 581 -4.60 15.81 5.86
CA TYR A 581 -4.74 17.27 5.99
C TYR A 581 -5.52 17.58 7.26
N VAL A 582 -4.85 18.14 8.26
CA VAL A 582 -5.48 18.63 9.48
C VAL A 582 -5.94 20.06 9.23
N ARG A 583 -7.24 20.29 9.33
CA ARG A 583 -7.88 21.57 9.03
C ARG A 583 -8.44 22.21 10.28
N ALA A 584 -8.61 23.53 10.28
CA ALA A 584 -9.20 24.29 11.36
C ALA A 584 -10.66 23.86 11.62
N PRO A 585 -11.01 23.39 12.82
CA PRO A 585 -12.39 23.02 13.16
C PRO A 585 -13.31 24.22 13.33
N HIS A 586 -12.78 25.41 13.47
CA HIS A 586 -13.48 26.70 13.54
C HIS A 586 -12.49 27.83 13.25
N ALA A 587 -12.97 29.03 12.97
CA ALA A 587 -12.13 30.23 12.84
C ALA A 587 -11.48 30.60 14.19
N GLY A 588 -10.24 31.11 14.15
CA GLY A 588 -9.51 31.51 15.36
C GLY A 588 -8.06 31.92 15.08
N VAL A 589 -7.33 32.17 16.17
CA VAL A 589 -5.89 32.51 16.13
C VAL A 589 -5.07 31.31 16.55
N VAL A 590 -4.05 30.98 15.75
CA VAL A 590 -3.16 29.83 15.93
C VAL A 590 -2.11 30.09 16.99
N GLU A 591 -1.90 29.13 17.89
CA GLU A 591 -0.76 29.04 18.80
C GLU A 591 -0.02 27.73 18.52
N LEU A 592 1.26 27.80 18.15
CA LEU A 592 2.06 26.61 17.84
C LEU A 592 2.59 25.97 19.12
N VAL A 593 2.28 24.69 19.31
CA VAL A 593 2.68 23.90 20.48
C VAL A 593 3.74 22.89 20.08
N GLY A 594 5.01 23.29 20.06
CA GLY A 594 6.17 22.38 20.05
C GLY A 594 6.26 21.33 18.93
N VAL A 595 5.43 21.44 17.91
CA VAL A 595 5.43 20.54 16.76
C VAL A 595 6.35 21.09 15.67
N ALA A 596 7.23 20.25 15.14
CA ALA A 596 8.15 20.62 14.08
C ALA A 596 7.99 19.69 12.89
N THR A 597 8.30 20.18 11.68
CA THR A 597 8.40 19.36 10.49
C THR A 597 9.45 18.26 10.71
N GLY A 598 9.08 17.01 10.35
CA GLY A 598 9.88 15.80 10.61
C GLY A 598 9.61 15.15 11.98
N ALA A 599 8.84 15.78 12.87
CA ALA A 599 8.47 15.18 14.16
C ALA A 599 7.45 14.05 13.97
N THR A 600 7.59 12.98 14.75
CA THR A 600 6.58 11.93 14.86
C THR A 600 5.55 12.31 15.93
N VAL A 601 4.27 12.19 15.60
CA VAL A 601 3.14 12.43 16.49
C VAL A 601 2.28 11.19 16.61
N SER A 602 1.72 10.96 17.79
CA SER A 602 0.75 9.89 18.05
C SER A 602 -0.68 10.42 17.90
N ALA A 603 -1.64 9.53 17.64
CA ALA A 603 -3.05 9.91 17.63
C ALA A 603 -3.42 10.54 18.98
N GLY A 604 -4.03 11.75 18.94
CA GLY A 604 -4.37 12.53 20.12
C GLY A 604 -3.30 13.51 20.60
N ASP A 605 -2.08 13.47 20.08
CA ASP A 605 -1.05 14.47 20.40
C ASP A 605 -1.49 15.86 19.91
N VAL A 606 -1.27 16.88 20.73
CA VAL A 606 -1.62 18.26 20.40
C VAL A 606 -0.65 18.78 19.36
N LEU A 607 -1.16 19.21 18.21
CA LEU A 607 -0.41 19.81 17.13
C LEU A 607 -0.24 21.31 17.32
N LEU A 608 -1.34 21.97 17.63
CA LEU A 608 -1.43 23.40 17.92
C LEU A 608 -2.72 23.70 18.69
N ASN A 609 -2.80 24.88 19.26
CA ASN A 609 -4.03 25.42 19.84
C ASN A 609 -4.66 26.42 18.88
N LEU A 610 -5.99 26.46 18.86
CA LEU A 610 -6.77 27.40 18.08
C LEU A 610 -7.71 28.16 19.02
N HIS A 611 -7.38 29.40 19.30
CA HIS A 611 -8.18 30.26 20.20
C HIS A 611 -9.27 30.94 19.41
N LYS A 612 -10.54 30.78 19.88
CA LYS A 612 -11.65 31.58 19.36
C LYS A 612 -11.43 33.03 19.71
N GLU A 613 -11.63 33.96 18.77
CA GLU A 613 -11.74 35.37 19.11
C GLU A 613 -12.96 35.55 20.05
N ASP A 614 -12.72 36.03 21.23
CA ASP A 614 -13.81 36.51 22.10
C ASP A 614 -14.56 37.64 21.38
N GLN A 615 -15.82 37.40 21.01
CA GLN A 615 -16.73 38.42 20.44
C GLN A 615 -17.08 39.48 21.47
#